data_abe79c9796a5d7776788713ea3406044
#
_entry.id   abe79c9796a5d7776788713ea3406044
#
_cell.length_a   1.000
_cell.length_b   1.000
_cell.length_c   1.000
_cell.angle_alpha   90.00
_cell.angle_beta   90.00
_cell.angle_gamma   90.00
#
_symmetry.space_group_name_H-M   'P 1'
#
loop_
_entity.id
_entity.type
_entity.pdbx_description
1 polymer ?
#
loop_
_entity_poly.entity_id
_entity_poly.type
_entity_poly.pdbx_seq_one_letter_code
_entity_poly.pdbx_strand_id
1 'polypeptide(L)'
;MGDSTKRATAIGLCAVVLWSMMFGFVRLTTQSFGPALGSALIYSCSAVFTYIGYRPTPLRRLPLKYVLFSGGLFVFYETAITVSIGLAASSEQTLELSLVNYLWPTMLVLLSAFDSGSRASLVRALPGAVVATAGVVLAVGGNNNLDWGAVVADVSSNPLPFALTFAAAAAWAVYSVYSNRFSQGCDATAFFMVGVAAVLWTIFLVEGVPAPAVASGPQAFFALAGAAGCIATGY
;
A
#
# COMPACT_ATOMS: atom_id res chain seq x y z
N MET A 1 -5.70 -28.44 -11.83
CA MET A 1 -4.95 -27.18 -11.81
C MET A 1 -3.61 -27.44 -12.49
N GLY A 2 -3.31 -26.71 -13.60
CA GLY A 2 -2.04 -26.86 -14.32
C GLY A 2 -0.85 -26.34 -13.51
N ASP A 3 0.36 -26.75 -13.86
CA ASP A 3 1.59 -26.35 -13.16
C ASP A 3 1.79 -24.83 -13.12
N SER A 4 1.35 -24.10 -14.14
CA SER A 4 1.35 -22.62 -14.18
C SER A 4 0.49 -22.00 -13.09
N THR A 5 -0.67 -22.57 -12.80
CA THR A 5 -1.57 -22.08 -11.74
C THR A 5 -0.99 -22.31 -10.35
N LYS A 6 -0.37 -23.47 -10.11
CA LYS A 6 0.30 -23.75 -8.82
C LYS A 6 1.47 -22.78 -8.57
N ARG A 7 2.26 -22.52 -9.60
CA ARG A 7 3.39 -21.58 -9.53
C ARG A 7 2.91 -20.15 -9.25
N ALA A 8 1.88 -19.69 -9.95
CA ALA A 8 1.28 -18.37 -9.71
C ALA A 8 0.72 -18.23 -8.28
N THR A 9 0.04 -19.27 -7.78
CA THR A 9 -0.46 -19.30 -6.41
C THR A 9 0.67 -19.26 -5.38
N ALA A 10 1.75 -20.02 -5.60
CA ALA A 10 2.91 -20.01 -4.71
C ALA A 10 3.59 -18.63 -4.66
N ILE A 11 3.76 -17.96 -5.81
CA ILE A 11 4.31 -16.60 -5.88
C ILE A 11 3.40 -15.63 -5.12
N GLY A 12 2.08 -15.71 -5.31
CA GLY A 12 1.13 -14.87 -4.59
C GLY A 12 1.18 -15.06 -3.07
N LEU A 13 1.34 -16.31 -2.60
CA LEU A 13 1.51 -16.59 -1.17
C LEU A 13 2.82 -16.04 -0.62
N CYS A 14 3.92 -16.12 -1.38
CA CYS A 14 5.19 -15.49 -1.00
C CYS A 14 5.04 -13.97 -0.87
N ALA A 15 4.34 -13.31 -1.79
CA ALA A 15 4.07 -11.88 -1.72
C ALA A 15 3.28 -11.51 -0.45
N VAL A 16 2.27 -12.29 -0.08
CA VAL A 16 1.50 -12.07 1.16
C VAL A 16 2.39 -12.17 2.40
N VAL A 17 3.29 -13.17 2.46
CA VAL A 17 4.25 -13.31 3.57
C VAL A 17 5.19 -12.11 3.64
N LEU A 18 5.74 -11.68 2.50
CA LEU A 18 6.62 -10.50 2.43
C LEU A 18 5.90 -9.23 2.90
N TRP A 19 4.66 -9.02 2.47
CA TRP A 19 3.86 -7.88 2.95
C TRP A 19 3.55 -7.95 4.44
N SER A 20 3.33 -9.15 4.98
CA SER A 20 3.15 -9.31 6.44
C SER A 20 4.40 -8.93 7.23
N MET A 21 5.59 -9.29 6.74
CA MET A 21 6.87 -8.91 7.37
C MET A 21 7.18 -7.42 7.21
N MET A 22 6.74 -6.80 6.10
CA MET A 22 6.98 -5.40 5.78
C MET A 22 6.56 -4.47 6.92
N PHE A 23 5.39 -4.68 7.52
CA PHE A 23 4.88 -3.82 8.59
C PHE A 23 5.83 -3.72 9.78
N GLY A 24 6.44 -4.84 10.19
CA GLY A 24 7.44 -4.86 11.26
C GLY A 24 8.69 -4.02 10.91
N PHE A 25 9.21 -4.20 9.73
CA PHE A 25 10.39 -3.45 9.26
C PHE A 25 10.09 -1.96 9.05
N VAL A 26 8.94 -1.61 8.48
CA VAL A 26 8.50 -0.22 8.33
C VAL A 26 8.40 0.45 9.69
N ARG A 27 7.79 -0.21 10.68
CA ARG A 27 7.68 0.33 12.04
C ARG A 27 9.05 0.58 12.66
N LEU A 28 9.97 -0.38 12.60
CA LEU A 28 11.32 -0.22 13.12
C LEU A 28 12.08 0.92 12.42
N THR A 29 11.91 1.04 11.10
CA THR A 29 12.54 2.11 10.32
C THR A 29 11.97 3.48 10.69
N THR A 30 10.65 3.61 10.78
CA THR A 30 10.02 4.90 11.15
C THR A 30 10.27 5.28 12.61
N GLN A 31 10.44 4.32 13.51
CA GLN A 31 10.89 4.59 14.89
C GLN A 31 12.34 5.11 14.93
N SER A 32 13.20 4.64 14.02
CA SER A 32 14.62 5.02 14.00
C SER A 32 14.88 6.34 13.28
N PHE A 33 14.17 6.60 12.18
CA PHE A 33 14.41 7.75 11.31
C PHE A 33 13.29 8.81 11.37
N GLY A 34 12.20 8.53 12.08
CA GLY A 34 10.96 9.30 12.03
C GLY A 34 10.06 8.91 10.85
N PRO A 35 8.75 9.25 10.92
CA PRO A 35 7.76 8.79 9.93
C PRO A 35 8.06 9.31 8.51
N ALA A 36 8.30 10.60 8.34
CA ALA A 36 8.50 11.21 7.04
C ALA A 36 9.83 10.79 6.39
N LEU A 37 10.96 10.93 7.12
CA LEU A 37 12.27 10.54 6.61
C LEU A 37 12.35 9.02 6.40
N GLY A 38 11.86 8.22 7.36
CA GLY A 38 11.88 6.76 7.26
C GLY A 38 11.12 6.27 6.02
N SER A 39 9.94 6.81 5.75
CA SER A 39 9.16 6.45 4.58
C SER A 39 9.85 6.88 3.27
N ALA A 40 10.41 8.10 3.21
CA ALA A 40 11.15 8.57 2.05
C ALA A 40 12.37 7.69 1.74
N LEU A 41 13.11 7.27 2.77
CA LEU A 41 14.25 6.35 2.65
C LEU A 41 13.81 4.96 2.18
N ILE A 42 12.72 4.40 2.74
CA ILE A 42 12.17 3.10 2.35
C ILE A 42 11.87 3.09 0.86
N TYR A 43 11.10 4.06 0.34
CA TYR A 43 10.73 4.10 -1.08
C TYR A 43 11.90 4.41 -1.99
N SER A 44 12.88 5.20 -1.55
CA SER A 44 14.14 5.41 -2.28
C SER A 44 14.92 4.10 -2.44
N CYS A 45 15.10 3.35 -1.36
CA CYS A 45 15.78 2.06 -1.39
C CYS A 45 14.98 1.02 -2.17
N SER A 46 13.65 0.99 -2.03
CA SER A 46 12.77 0.09 -2.78
C SER A 46 12.88 0.34 -4.28
N ALA A 47 12.90 1.61 -4.71
CA ALA A 47 13.09 1.97 -6.11
C ALA A 47 14.42 1.43 -6.67
N VAL A 48 15.51 1.56 -5.91
CA VAL A 48 16.82 1.03 -6.29
C VAL A 48 16.81 -0.49 -6.37
N PHE A 49 16.25 -1.17 -5.37
CA PHE A 49 16.19 -2.64 -5.34
C PHE A 49 15.32 -3.18 -6.49
N THR A 50 14.17 -2.56 -6.73
CA THR A 50 13.29 -2.94 -7.86
C THR A 50 13.98 -2.69 -9.20
N TYR A 51 14.68 -1.56 -9.35
CA TYR A 51 15.38 -1.24 -10.58
C TYR A 51 16.48 -2.26 -10.90
N ILE A 52 17.25 -2.66 -9.90
CA ILE A 52 18.35 -3.64 -10.06
C ILE A 52 17.78 -5.06 -10.27
N GLY A 53 16.78 -5.45 -9.49
CA GLY A 53 16.19 -6.79 -9.50
C GLY A 53 15.40 -7.12 -10.76
N TYR A 54 14.54 -6.20 -11.18
CA TYR A 54 13.56 -6.46 -12.26
C TYR A 54 13.86 -5.76 -13.58
N ARG A 55 14.85 -4.85 -13.63
CA ARG A 55 15.26 -4.12 -14.84
C ARG A 55 14.06 -3.53 -15.58
N PRO A 56 13.45 -2.46 -15.09
CA PRO A 56 12.21 -1.92 -15.62
C PRO A 56 12.34 -1.54 -17.09
N THR A 57 11.20 -1.50 -17.77
CA THR A 57 11.14 -1.05 -19.15
C THR A 57 11.67 0.39 -19.27
N PRO A 58 12.56 0.70 -20.23
CA PRO A 58 13.08 2.05 -20.41
C PRO A 58 11.95 3.08 -20.57
N LEU A 59 12.05 4.23 -19.90
CA LEU A 59 11.02 5.29 -19.88
C LEU A 59 10.48 5.65 -21.27
N ARG A 60 11.35 5.66 -22.29
CA ARG A 60 10.98 6.00 -23.67
C ARG A 60 10.00 5.00 -24.32
N ARG A 61 9.89 3.78 -23.77
CA ARG A 61 9.01 2.72 -24.28
C ARG A 61 7.73 2.57 -23.47
N LEU A 62 7.62 3.29 -22.35
CA LEU A 62 6.45 3.19 -21.49
C LEU A 62 5.25 3.90 -22.14
N PRO A 63 4.08 3.25 -22.19
CA PRO A 63 2.86 3.90 -22.65
C PRO A 63 2.49 5.07 -21.72
N LEU A 64 2.26 6.25 -22.28
CA LEU A 64 1.95 7.45 -21.49
C LEU A 64 0.72 7.24 -20.58
N LYS A 65 -0.31 6.55 -21.07
CA LYS A 65 -1.50 6.20 -20.26
C LYS A 65 -1.13 5.35 -19.05
N TYR A 66 -0.20 4.41 -19.19
CA TYR A 66 0.28 3.58 -18.09
C TYR A 66 0.99 4.42 -17.03
N VAL A 67 1.91 5.29 -17.47
CA VAL A 67 2.66 6.16 -16.56
C VAL A 67 1.73 7.12 -15.81
N LEU A 68 0.84 7.81 -16.52
CA LEU A 68 -0.02 8.81 -15.90
C LEU A 68 -1.14 8.18 -15.05
N PHE A 69 -1.84 7.18 -15.59
CA PHE A 69 -2.97 6.58 -14.89
C PHE A 69 -2.49 5.64 -13.79
N SER A 70 -1.73 4.62 -14.14
CA SER A 70 -1.28 3.61 -13.15
C SER A 70 -0.25 4.20 -12.20
N GLY A 71 0.73 4.97 -12.70
CA GLY A 71 1.70 5.66 -11.86
C GLY A 71 1.05 6.69 -10.95
N GLY A 72 0.11 7.46 -11.44
CA GLY A 72 -0.65 8.43 -10.63
C GLY A 72 -1.43 7.76 -9.51
N LEU A 73 -2.14 6.66 -9.79
CA LEU A 73 -2.87 5.89 -8.77
C LEU A 73 -1.93 5.26 -7.74
N PHE A 74 -0.80 4.70 -8.19
CA PHE A 74 0.20 4.11 -7.31
C PHE A 74 0.80 5.15 -6.36
N VAL A 75 1.28 6.26 -6.91
CA VAL A 75 1.86 7.36 -6.10
C VAL A 75 0.83 7.94 -5.15
N PHE A 76 -0.41 8.14 -5.61
CA PHE A 76 -1.49 8.62 -4.77
C PHE A 76 -1.78 7.67 -3.62
N TYR A 77 -1.92 6.36 -3.88
CA TYR A 77 -2.19 5.36 -2.85
C TYR A 77 -1.15 5.39 -1.75
N GLU A 78 0.12 5.22 -2.11
CA GLU A 78 1.23 5.12 -1.16
C GLU A 78 1.42 6.41 -0.34
N THR A 79 1.28 7.56 -1.01
CA THR A 79 1.37 8.86 -0.34
C THR A 79 0.18 9.10 0.58
N ALA A 80 -1.04 8.83 0.12
CA ALA A 80 -2.26 9.05 0.88
C ALA A 80 -2.30 8.19 2.15
N ILE A 81 -1.89 6.92 2.08
CA ILE A 81 -1.76 6.06 3.27
C ILE A 81 -0.73 6.61 4.25
N THR A 82 0.45 7.00 3.76
CA THR A 82 1.50 7.55 4.62
C THR A 82 1.04 8.83 5.32
N VAL A 83 0.40 9.74 4.59
CA VAL A 83 -0.14 10.99 5.13
C VAL A 83 -1.29 10.72 6.11
N SER A 84 -2.20 9.79 5.79
CA SER A 84 -3.31 9.43 6.68
C SER A 84 -2.83 8.92 8.03
N ILE A 85 -1.83 8.05 8.04
CA ILE A 85 -1.20 7.54 9.27
C ILE A 85 -0.54 8.67 10.04
N GLY A 86 0.13 9.60 9.34
CA GLY A 86 0.74 10.78 9.98
C GLY A 86 -0.27 11.74 10.59
N LEU A 87 -1.51 11.80 10.08
CA LEU A 87 -2.61 12.63 10.60
C LEU A 87 -3.44 11.93 11.68
N ALA A 88 -3.17 10.65 11.98
CA ALA A 88 -3.87 9.92 13.02
C ALA A 88 -3.58 10.54 14.40
N ALA A 89 -4.62 10.80 15.17
CA ALA A 89 -4.51 11.41 16.49
C ALA A 89 -4.05 10.42 17.58
N SER A 90 -4.23 9.11 17.34
CA SER A 90 -3.89 8.05 18.29
C SER A 90 -3.47 6.75 17.59
N SER A 91 -2.94 5.81 18.38
CA SER A 91 -2.64 4.44 17.88
C SER A 91 -3.91 3.68 17.52
N GLU A 92 -4.99 3.90 18.26
CA GLU A 92 -6.32 3.33 18.01
C GLU A 92 -6.85 3.81 16.67
N GLN A 93 -6.78 5.12 16.40
CA GLN A 93 -7.18 5.68 15.11
C GLN A 93 -6.34 5.11 13.95
N THR A 94 -5.03 4.86 14.17
CA THR A 94 -4.18 4.18 13.17
C THR A 94 -4.68 2.78 12.84
N LEU A 95 -5.16 2.02 13.84
CA LEU A 95 -5.77 0.70 13.63
C LEU A 95 -7.07 0.81 12.83
N GLU A 96 -7.90 1.80 13.13
CA GLU A 96 -9.15 2.06 12.42
C GLU A 96 -8.89 2.43 10.94
N LEU A 97 -7.89 3.27 10.68
CA LEU A 97 -7.44 3.58 9.32
C LEU A 97 -6.97 2.31 8.58
N SER A 98 -6.29 1.41 9.27
CA SER A 98 -5.88 0.13 8.70
C SER A 98 -7.08 -0.73 8.29
N LEU A 99 -8.17 -0.74 9.09
CA LEU A 99 -9.43 -1.40 8.71
C LEU A 99 -10.01 -0.82 7.42
N VAL A 100 -10.05 0.50 7.32
CA VAL A 100 -10.54 1.19 6.10
C VAL A 100 -9.65 0.85 4.91
N ASN A 101 -8.33 0.84 5.09
CA ASN A 101 -7.42 0.45 4.01
C ASN A 101 -7.68 -0.98 3.54
N TYR A 102 -7.89 -1.92 4.45
CA TYR A 102 -8.16 -3.33 4.10
C TYR A 102 -9.48 -3.58 3.36
N LEU A 103 -10.26 -2.54 3.05
CA LEU A 103 -11.38 -2.65 2.11
C LEU A 103 -10.94 -2.80 0.65
N TRP A 104 -9.67 -2.47 0.30
CA TRP A 104 -9.21 -2.55 -1.09
C TRP A 104 -9.36 -3.92 -1.75
N PRO A 105 -9.14 -5.09 -1.07
CA PRO A 105 -9.35 -6.38 -1.72
C PRO A 105 -10.84 -6.64 -2.03
N THR A 106 -11.73 -6.20 -1.15
CA THR A 106 -13.18 -6.27 -1.37
C THR A 106 -13.59 -5.41 -2.55
N MET A 107 -13.10 -4.15 -2.60
CA MET A 107 -13.34 -3.24 -3.72
C MET A 107 -12.79 -3.80 -5.04
N LEU A 108 -11.60 -4.41 -5.03
CA LEU A 108 -10.98 -5.04 -6.19
C LEU A 108 -11.87 -6.18 -6.73
N VAL A 109 -12.33 -7.08 -5.87
CA VAL A 109 -13.20 -8.20 -6.27
C VAL A 109 -14.51 -7.70 -6.86
N LEU A 110 -15.15 -6.72 -6.22
CA LEU A 110 -16.40 -6.13 -6.70
C LEU A 110 -16.20 -5.38 -8.01
N LEU A 111 -15.12 -4.60 -8.13
CA LEU A 111 -14.80 -3.87 -9.36
C LEU A 111 -14.48 -4.80 -10.52
N SER A 112 -13.71 -5.89 -10.28
CA SER A 112 -13.44 -6.92 -11.28
C SER A 112 -14.70 -7.63 -11.75
N ALA A 113 -15.61 -7.94 -10.81
CA ALA A 113 -16.88 -8.57 -11.13
C ALA A 113 -17.80 -7.63 -11.92
N PHE A 114 -17.83 -6.35 -11.57
CA PHE A 114 -18.57 -5.30 -12.29
C PHE A 114 -18.02 -5.12 -13.71
N ASP A 115 -16.71 -5.03 -13.84
CA ASP A 115 -16.01 -4.87 -15.14
C ASP A 115 -16.24 -6.05 -16.10
N SER A 116 -16.50 -7.24 -15.57
CA SER A 116 -16.87 -8.42 -16.39
C SER A 116 -18.22 -8.25 -17.13
N GLY A 117 -19.01 -7.23 -16.79
CA GLY A 117 -20.34 -6.96 -17.36
C GLY A 117 -21.40 -8.00 -16.98
N SER A 118 -21.07 -8.98 -16.13
CA SER A 118 -21.96 -10.10 -15.76
C SER A 118 -22.54 -9.91 -14.36
N ARG A 119 -23.87 -9.73 -14.28
CA ARG A 119 -24.59 -9.73 -13.00
C ARG A 119 -24.34 -11.01 -12.18
N ALA A 120 -24.21 -12.14 -12.85
CA ALA A 120 -23.92 -13.41 -12.19
C ALA A 120 -22.52 -13.42 -11.55
N SER A 121 -21.52 -12.78 -12.15
CA SER A 121 -20.19 -12.62 -11.55
C SER A 121 -20.26 -11.76 -10.30
N LEU A 122 -20.99 -10.66 -10.34
CA LEU A 122 -21.17 -9.78 -9.18
C LEU A 122 -21.86 -10.49 -8.01
N VAL A 123 -22.97 -11.20 -8.29
CA VAL A 123 -23.70 -11.94 -7.25
C VAL A 123 -22.86 -13.05 -6.63
N ARG A 124 -22.02 -13.72 -7.41
CA ARG A 124 -21.09 -14.75 -6.89
C ARG A 124 -19.94 -14.16 -6.07
N ALA A 125 -19.51 -12.94 -6.38
CA ALA A 125 -18.43 -12.27 -5.66
C ALA A 125 -18.89 -11.73 -4.29
N LEU A 126 -20.15 -11.32 -4.13
CA LEU A 126 -20.68 -10.72 -2.92
C LEU A 126 -20.45 -11.54 -1.64
N PRO A 127 -20.78 -12.85 -1.58
CA PRO A 127 -20.58 -13.63 -0.36
C PRO A 127 -19.10 -13.66 0.07
N GLY A 128 -18.19 -13.83 -0.90
CA GLY A 128 -16.74 -13.81 -0.63
C GLY A 128 -16.26 -12.45 -0.14
N ALA A 129 -16.77 -11.37 -0.72
CA ALA A 129 -16.47 -10.00 -0.29
C ALA A 129 -16.94 -9.74 1.15
N VAL A 130 -18.14 -10.18 1.50
CA VAL A 130 -18.68 -10.05 2.87
C VAL A 130 -17.84 -10.84 3.87
N VAL A 131 -17.51 -12.10 3.55
CA VAL A 131 -16.69 -12.95 4.44
C VAL A 131 -15.28 -12.36 4.61
N ALA A 132 -14.66 -11.88 3.52
CA ALA A 132 -13.35 -11.25 3.58
C ALA A 132 -13.36 -9.99 4.45
N THR A 133 -14.34 -9.11 4.26
CA THR A 133 -14.49 -7.88 5.07
C THR A 133 -14.74 -8.22 6.54
N ALA A 134 -15.64 -9.17 6.83
CA ALA A 134 -15.88 -9.63 8.20
C ALA A 134 -14.62 -10.23 8.83
N GLY A 135 -13.83 -11.00 8.07
CA GLY A 135 -12.54 -11.55 8.52
C GLY A 135 -11.54 -10.46 8.89
N VAL A 136 -11.43 -9.39 8.09
CA VAL A 136 -10.56 -8.23 8.39
C VAL A 136 -11.02 -7.54 9.67
N VAL A 137 -12.33 -7.26 9.80
CA VAL A 137 -12.92 -6.62 10.99
C VAL A 137 -12.63 -7.46 12.24
N LEU A 138 -12.78 -8.77 12.16
CA LEU A 138 -12.47 -9.68 13.29
C LEU A 138 -10.98 -9.76 13.59
N ALA A 139 -10.12 -9.79 12.57
CA ALA A 139 -8.69 -9.90 12.75
C ALA A 139 -8.07 -8.64 13.37
N VAL A 140 -8.49 -7.46 12.92
CA VAL A 140 -7.96 -6.19 13.44
C VAL A 140 -8.73 -5.74 14.69
N GLY A 141 -10.05 -5.92 14.73
CA GLY A 141 -10.92 -5.46 15.82
C GLY A 141 -11.02 -6.44 16.98
N GLY A 142 -10.97 -7.77 16.74
CA GLY A 142 -11.25 -8.77 17.74
C GLY A 142 -10.26 -8.83 18.92
N ASN A 143 -8.98 -8.51 18.69
CA ASN A 143 -7.94 -8.45 19.73
C ASN A 143 -7.81 -7.06 20.40
N ASN A 144 -8.37 -6.02 19.80
CA ASN A 144 -8.16 -4.63 20.23
C ASN A 144 -9.41 -3.99 20.88
N ASN A 145 -10.44 -4.79 21.20
CA ASN A 145 -11.71 -4.32 21.76
C ASN A 145 -12.27 -3.11 20.98
N LEU A 146 -12.38 -3.23 19.64
CA LEU A 146 -12.83 -2.16 18.78
C LEU A 146 -14.20 -1.64 19.23
N ASP A 147 -14.23 -0.43 19.72
CA ASP A 147 -15.47 0.26 20.10
C ASP A 147 -16.01 1.03 18.89
N TRP A 148 -17.10 0.55 18.32
CA TRP A 148 -17.74 1.21 17.18
C TRP A 148 -18.21 2.63 17.49
N GLY A 149 -18.55 2.91 18.77
CA GLY A 149 -18.86 4.27 19.20
C GLY A 149 -17.66 5.20 19.11
N ALA A 150 -16.48 4.72 19.52
CA ALA A 150 -15.22 5.44 19.36
C ALA A 150 -14.86 5.66 17.89
N VAL A 151 -14.99 4.63 17.04
CA VAL A 151 -14.75 4.76 15.58
C VAL A 151 -15.61 5.88 14.96
N VAL A 152 -16.90 5.91 15.27
CA VAL A 152 -17.82 6.97 14.76
C VAL A 152 -17.41 8.34 15.30
N ALA A 153 -17.02 8.44 16.55
CA ALA A 153 -16.54 9.67 17.15
C ALA A 153 -15.22 10.14 16.48
N ASP A 154 -14.28 9.23 16.23
CA ASP A 154 -13.01 9.51 15.58
C ASP A 154 -13.19 9.96 14.13
N VAL A 155 -14.05 9.29 13.36
CA VAL A 155 -14.42 9.73 12.00
C VAL A 155 -15.04 11.12 12.02
N SER A 156 -15.86 11.43 13.02
CA SER A 156 -16.56 12.73 13.13
C SER A 156 -15.60 13.86 13.54
N SER A 157 -14.66 13.56 14.43
CA SER A 157 -13.69 14.55 14.96
C SER A 157 -12.52 14.81 14.01
N ASN A 158 -12.09 13.77 13.27
CA ASN A 158 -10.93 13.82 12.37
C ASN A 158 -11.23 13.09 11.04
N PRO A 159 -12.13 13.63 10.18
CA PRO A 159 -12.60 12.92 8.99
C PRO A 159 -11.56 12.79 7.87
N LEU A 160 -10.55 13.68 7.82
CA LEU A 160 -9.61 13.76 6.70
C LEU A 160 -8.78 12.48 6.51
N PRO A 161 -8.13 11.89 7.55
CA PRO A 161 -7.37 10.65 7.36
C PRO A 161 -8.25 9.48 6.92
N PHE A 162 -9.50 9.39 7.39
CA PHE A 162 -10.44 8.34 6.95
C PHE A 162 -10.82 8.51 5.48
N ALA A 163 -11.11 9.74 5.05
CA ALA A 163 -11.42 10.03 3.65
C ALA A 163 -10.24 9.74 2.72
N LEU A 164 -9.01 10.13 3.13
CA LEU A 164 -7.78 9.84 2.38
C LEU A 164 -7.52 8.33 2.28
N THR A 165 -7.66 7.61 3.38
CA THR A 165 -7.47 6.15 3.41
C THR A 165 -8.49 5.42 2.54
N PHE A 166 -9.76 5.83 2.60
CA PHE A 166 -10.79 5.26 1.74
C PHE A 166 -10.52 5.53 0.25
N ALA A 167 -10.15 6.77 -0.09
CA ALA A 167 -9.78 7.13 -1.45
C ALA A 167 -8.54 6.36 -1.93
N ALA A 168 -7.56 6.15 -1.04
CA ALA A 168 -6.38 5.33 -1.33
C ALA A 168 -6.78 3.88 -1.60
N ALA A 169 -7.59 3.26 -0.75
CA ALA A 169 -8.07 1.89 -0.96
C ALA A 169 -8.82 1.73 -2.29
N ALA A 170 -9.66 2.70 -2.65
CA ALA A 170 -10.35 2.74 -3.94
C ALA A 170 -9.36 2.90 -5.11
N ALA A 171 -8.38 3.79 -4.99
CA ALA A 171 -7.34 3.99 -6.00
C ALA A 171 -6.52 2.72 -6.23
N TRP A 172 -6.17 2.00 -5.15
CA TRP A 172 -5.46 0.73 -5.24
C TRP A 172 -6.27 -0.37 -5.92
N ALA A 173 -7.57 -0.46 -5.63
CA ALA A 173 -8.47 -1.39 -6.30
C ALA A 173 -8.56 -1.10 -7.81
N VAL A 174 -8.68 0.18 -8.18
CA VAL A 174 -8.70 0.62 -9.59
C VAL A 174 -7.36 0.33 -10.28
N TYR A 175 -6.23 0.67 -9.61
CA TYR A 175 -4.90 0.33 -10.10
C TYR A 175 -4.76 -1.17 -10.37
N SER A 176 -5.14 -2.00 -9.43
CA SER A 176 -4.99 -3.46 -9.52
C SER A 176 -5.82 -4.08 -10.66
N VAL A 177 -7.02 -3.56 -10.94
CA VAL A 177 -7.88 -4.06 -12.02
C VAL A 177 -7.41 -3.58 -13.39
N TYR A 178 -6.99 -2.32 -13.51
CA TYR A 178 -6.80 -1.70 -14.83
C TYR A 178 -5.34 -1.53 -15.23
N SER A 179 -4.38 -1.54 -14.29
CA SER A 179 -2.96 -1.27 -14.59
C SER A 179 -2.41 -2.20 -15.68
N ASN A 180 -2.71 -3.49 -15.60
CA ASN A 180 -2.24 -4.46 -16.57
C ASN A 180 -2.73 -4.19 -18.01
N ARG A 181 -3.92 -3.58 -18.18
CA ARG A 181 -4.45 -3.22 -19.51
C ARG A 181 -3.68 -2.08 -20.16
N PHE A 182 -3.17 -1.15 -19.36
CA PHE A 182 -2.42 0.00 -19.83
C PHE A 182 -0.93 -0.26 -19.94
N SER A 183 -0.39 -1.26 -19.22
CA SER A 183 1.02 -1.59 -19.20
C SER A 183 1.55 -2.14 -20.52
N GLN A 184 0.69 -2.84 -21.28
CA GLN A 184 1.08 -3.51 -22.54
C GLN A 184 2.30 -4.43 -22.36
N GLY A 185 2.41 -5.07 -21.18
CA GLY A 185 3.55 -5.91 -20.82
C GLY A 185 4.80 -5.15 -20.37
N CYS A 186 4.73 -3.81 -20.24
CA CYS A 186 5.80 -2.99 -19.70
C CYS A 186 5.76 -2.99 -18.16
N ASP A 187 6.93 -2.93 -17.53
CA ASP A 187 7.07 -2.72 -16.10
C ASP A 187 7.67 -1.33 -15.81
N ALA A 188 6.97 -0.55 -14.98
CA ALA A 188 7.37 0.78 -14.55
C ALA A 188 7.40 0.93 -13.02
N THR A 189 7.27 -0.17 -12.27
CA THR A 189 7.13 -0.16 -10.81
C THR A 189 8.25 0.60 -10.11
N ALA A 190 9.50 0.42 -10.55
CA ALA A 190 10.64 1.17 -10.00
C ALA A 190 10.47 2.70 -10.19
N PHE A 191 9.95 3.15 -11.35
CA PHE A 191 9.71 4.57 -11.58
C PHE A 191 8.54 5.10 -10.77
N PHE A 192 7.51 4.28 -10.52
CA PHE A 192 6.42 4.65 -9.63
C PHE A 192 6.90 4.83 -8.19
N MET A 193 7.79 3.95 -7.71
CA MET A 193 8.44 4.08 -6.41
C MET A 193 9.31 5.35 -6.31
N VAL A 194 10.00 5.73 -7.39
CA VAL A 194 10.71 7.02 -7.46
C VAL A 194 9.72 8.18 -7.31
N GLY A 195 8.55 8.08 -7.95
CA GLY A 195 7.48 9.08 -7.79
C GLY A 195 7.01 9.22 -6.35
N VAL A 196 6.76 8.09 -5.67
CA VAL A 196 6.42 8.09 -4.22
C VAL A 196 7.53 8.71 -3.39
N ALA A 197 8.78 8.29 -3.60
CA ALA A 197 9.93 8.83 -2.89
C ALA A 197 10.03 10.34 -3.08
N ALA A 198 9.86 10.85 -4.30
CA ALA A 198 9.92 12.29 -4.58
C ALA A 198 8.85 13.08 -3.81
N VAL A 199 7.62 12.57 -3.73
CA VAL A 199 6.56 13.21 -2.95
C VAL A 199 6.88 13.17 -1.45
N LEU A 200 7.31 12.03 -0.92
CA LEU A 200 7.65 11.89 0.50
C LEU A 200 8.86 12.74 0.92
N TRP A 201 9.87 12.85 0.06
CA TRP A 201 10.98 13.80 0.27
C TRP A 201 10.51 15.25 0.26
N THR A 202 9.56 15.59 -0.62
CA THR A 202 8.99 16.94 -0.64
C THR A 202 8.25 17.24 0.66
N ILE A 203 7.42 16.30 1.14
CA ILE A 203 6.73 16.42 2.43
C ILE A 203 7.74 16.62 3.56
N PHE A 204 8.76 15.77 3.65
CA PHE A 204 9.81 15.86 4.68
C PHE A 204 10.51 17.24 4.68
N LEU A 205 10.86 17.75 3.49
CA LEU A 205 11.53 19.04 3.37
C LEU A 205 10.61 20.23 3.71
N VAL A 206 9.32 20.12 3.40
CA VAL A 206 8.33 21.18 3.67
C VAL A 206 7.94 21.22 5.14
N GLU A 207 7.79 20.07 5.78
CA GLU A 207 7.47 19.99 7.21
C GLU A 207 8.59 20.55 8.10
N GLY A 208 9.81 20.66 7.58
CA GLY A 208 10.96 21.20 8.30
C GLY A 208 11.28 20.42 9.58
N VAL A 209 10.89 19.18 9.65
CA VAL A 209 11.13 18.32 10.83
C VAL A 209 12.64 18.15 10.98
N PRO A 210 13.23 18.53 12.13
CA PRO A 210 14.64 18.26 12.37
C PRO A 210 14.84 16.76 12.19
N ALA A 211 15.84 16.39 11.39
CA ALA A 211 16.19 14.98 11.24
C ALA A 211 16.31 14.40 12.65
N PRO A 212 15.49 13.41 13.03
CA PRO A 212 15.61 12.81 14.35
C PRO A 212 17.04 12.38 14.52
N ALA A 213 17.58 12.47 15.73
CA ALA A 213 18.92 11.96 16.00
C ALA A 213 18.96 10.54 15.43
N VAL A 214 19.57 10.40 14.26
CA VAL A 214 19.54 9.15 13.49
C VAL A 214 20.04 8.08 14.44
N ALA A 215 19.16 7.16 14.83
CA ALA A 215 19.57 6.00 15.59
C ALA A 215 20.51 5.21 14.66
N SER A 216 21.78 5.56 14.68
CA SER A 216 22.82 5.09 13.75
C SER A 216 23.29 3.67 14.06
N GLY A 217 22.41 2.85 14.63
CA GLY A 217 22.71 1.45 14.92
C GLY A 217 22.50 0.54 13.71
N PRO A 218 23.26 -0.57 13.60
CA PRO A 218 23.09 -1.57 12.54
C PRO A 218 21.65 -2.05 12.35
N GLN A 219 20.87 -2.04 13.44
CA GLN A 219 19.46 -2.45 13.45
C GLN A 219 18.57 -1.53 12.60
N ALA A 220 18.81 -0.20 12.62
CA ALA A 220 18.04 0.75 11.82
C ALA A 220 18.26 0.53 10.31
N PHE A 221 19.50 0.29 9.92
CA PHE A 221 19.83 -0.02 8.52
C PHE A 221 19.32 -1.39 8.09
N PHE A 222 19.35 -2.38 8.97
CA PHE A 222 18.77 -3.70 8.70
C PHE A 222 17.26 -3.59 8.51
N ALA A 223 16.57 -2.83 9.36
CA ALA A 223 15.13 -2.59 9.24
C ALA A 223 14.79 -1.87 7.94
N LEU A 224 15.56 -0.84 7.56
CA LEU A 224 15.39 -0.12 6.30
C LEU A 224 15.58 -1.05 5.09
N ALA A 225 16.65 -1.84 5.08
CA ALA A 225 16.90 -2.79 4.00
C ALA A 225 15.82 -3.87 3.91
N GLY A 226 15.34 -4.36 5.06
CA GLY A 226 14.24 -5.31 5.16
C GLY A 226 12.92 -4.74 4.63
N ALA A 227 12.56 -3.54 5.04
CA ALA A 227 11.36 -2.84 4.55
C ALA A 227 11.43 -2.65 3.03
N ALA A 228 12.53 -2.09 2.55
CA ALA A 228 12.73 -1.82 1.14
C ALA A 228 12.76 -3.10 0.29
N GLY A 229 13.39 -4.17 0.79
CA GLY A 229 13.42 -5.47 0.13
C GLY A 229 12.05 -6.12 0.05
N CYS A 230 11.26 -6.11 1.13
CA CYS A 230 9.90 -6.63 1.13
C CYS A 230 8.98 -5.87 0.16
N ILE A 231 9.09 -4.54 0.09
CA ILE A 231 8.33 -3.72 -0.86
C ILE A 231 8.77 -4.03 -2.28
N ALA A 232 10.08 -4.03 -2.56
CA ALA A 232 10.60 -4.25 -3.91
C ALA A 232 10.24 -5.62 -4.49
N THR A 233 10.07 -6.65 -3.65
CA THR A 233 9.76 -8.02 -4.08
C THR A 233 8.28 -8.36 -3.97
N GLY A 234 7.49 -7.60 -3.22
CA GLY A 234 6.05 -7.80 -3.05
C GLY A 234 5.22 -7.22 -4.20
N TYR A 235 5.77 -6.25 -4.92
CA TYR A 235 5.15 -5.64 -6.11
C TYR A 235 5.67 -6.28 -7.39
#